data_3e06d4253a7565b1a95b47688b5a5dad
#
_entry.id   3e06d4253a7565b1a95b47688b5a5dad
#
_cell.length_a   1.000
_cell.length_b   1.000
_cell.length_c   1.000
_cell.angle_alpha   90.00
_cell.angle_beta   90.00
_cell.angle_gamma   90.00
#
_symmetry.space_group_name_H-M   'P 1'
#
loop_
_entity.id
_entity.type
_entity.pdbx_description
1 polymer ?
#
loop_
_entity_poly.entity_id
_entity_poly.type
_entity_poly.pdbx_seq_one_letter_code
_entity_poly.pdbx_strand_id
1 'polypeptide(L)'
;IGNPNVPAPDEINATAEKLLDTLPSPAAHGYTSAQGDADVRSSIASYIEQAFSFPARASELYLTVGAAAAVTISVRAVTSSPDDEVIVLAPFFTEYSVFVGNAGAKLIVVPPKKPGFGINFEGLEKAITANTRALIIDSHNNPTGVIYTEDELKRLGRLLTEKEKEFGGAIYLISDEPYRDITYGKVVPYVPKYYPDTIVCYSYSKSLSLPGERIGYIFVPSQTYDAPKLYAAVAGAGRSMGYVCAPSLFQKVIGKC
;
A
#
# COMPACT_ATOMS: atom_id res chain seq x y z
N ILE A 1 -2.93 -19.09 -3.01
CA ILE A 1 -1.89 -18.20 -3.57
C ILE A 1 -1.88 -18.40 -5.07
N GLY A 2 -2.27 -17.38 -5.84
CA GLY A 2 -2.30 -17.43 -7.30
C GLY A 2 -1.03 -16.83 -7.89
N ASN A 3 -0.26 -17.61 -8.66
CA ASN A 3 0.81 -17.07 -9.47
C ASN A 3 0.24 -16.45 -10.76
N PRO A 4 0.79 -15.33 -11.25
CA PRO A 4 0.53 -14.88 -12.60
C PRO A 4 0.91 -15.97 -13.61
N ASN A 5 0.09 -16.16 -14.63
CA ASN A 5 0.37 -17.10 -15.73
C ASN A 5 1.13 -16.39 -16.89
N VAL A 6 1.36 -15.10 -16.78
CA VAL A 6 2.11 -14.31 -17.75
C VAL A 6 3.57 -14.24 -17.27
N PRO A 7 4.56 -14.48 -18.15
CA PRO A 7 5.97 -14.35 -17.78
C PRO A 7 6.31 -12.92 -17.40
N ALA A 8 7.35 -12.75 -16.58
CA ALA A 8 7.93 -11.43 -16.36
C ALA A 8 8.46 -10.85 -17.69
N PRO A 9 8.46 -9.52 -17.88
CA PRO A 9 9.08 -8.91 -19.05
C PRO A 9 10.55 -9.33 -19.22
N ASP A 10 11.00 -9.54 -20.43
CA ASP A 10 12.38 -9.98 -20.73
C ASP A 10 13.43 -9.00 -20.18
N GLU A 11 13.10 -7.72 -20.12
CA GLU A 11 13.94 -6.67 -19.53
C GLU A 11 14.30 -6.93 -18.06
N ILE A 12 13.46 -7.61 -17.32
CA ILE A 12 13.73 -7.94 -15.90
C ILE A 12 14.95 -8.84 -15.79
N ASN A 13 14.98 -9.94 -16.55
CA ASN A 13 16.10 -10.87 -16.54
C ASN A 13 17.37 -10.21 -17.11
N ALA A 14 17.27 -9.54 -18.25
CA ALA A 14 18.38 -8.83 -18.87
C ALA A 14 19.00 -7.77 -17.92
N THR A 15 18.15 -7.03 -17.20
CA THR A 15 18.60 -6.04 -16.23
C THR A 15 19.27 -6.69 -15.02
N ALA A 16 18.71 -7.80 -14.51
CA ALA A 16 19.31 -8.55 -13.40
C ALA A 16 20.69 -9.11 -13.77
N GLU A 17 20.82 -9.74 -14.94
CA GLU A 17 22.10 -10.24 -15.47
C GLU A 17 23.12 -9.11 -15.58
N LYS A 18 22.75 -8.01 -16.22
CA LYS A 18 23.65 -6.84 -16.37
C LYS A 18 24.08 -6.29 -15.02
N LEU A 19 23.21 -6.21 -14.03
CA LEU A 19 23.55 -5.74 -12.69
C LEU A 19 24.53 -6.70 -11.99
N LEU A 20 24.33 -8.01 -12.14
CA LEU A 20 25.22 -9.02 -11.57
C LEU A 20 26.61 -9.00 -12.22
N ASP A 21 26.70 -8.72 -13.53
CA ASP A 21 27.95 -8.64 -14.26
C ASP A 21 28.73 -7.33 -13.98
N THR A 22 28.02 -6.24 -13.68
CA THR A 22 28.63 -4.91 -13.61
C THR A 22 28.84 -4.39 -12.19
N LEU A 23 28.03 -4.83 -11.22
CA LEU A 23 28.15 -4.38 -9.85
C LEU A 23 29.14 -5.24 -9.05
N PRO A 24 29.97 -4.63 -8.19
CA PRO A 24 30.69 -5.39 -7.17
C PRO A 24 29.71 -6.19 -6.29
N SER A 25 30.08 -7.42 -5.92
CA SER A 25 29.23 -8.31 -5.11
C SER A 25 28.62 -7.64 -3.86
N PRO A 26 29.36 -6.83 -3.06
CA PRO A 26 28.75 -6.12 -1.94
C PRO A 26 27.67 -5.10 -2.34
N ALA A 27 27.77 -4.51 -3.52
CA ALA A 27 26.75 -3.58 -4.03
C ALA A 27 25.51 -4.29 -4.56
N ALA A 28 25.68 -5.50 -5.15
CA ALA A 28 24.57 -6.31 -5.64
C ALA A 28 23.81 -6.99 -4.49
N HIS A 29 24.51 -7.50 -3.48
CA HIS A 29 23.97 -8.42 -2.46
C HIS A 29 23.97 -7.85 -1.03
N GLY A 30 24.62 -6.70 -0.79
CA GLY A 30 24.68 -6.07 0.52
C GLY A 30 23.34 -5.47 0.97
N TYR A 31 23.22 -5.22 2.26
CA TYR A 31 22.06 -4.48 2.79
C TYR A 31 21.98 -3.08 2.18
N THR A 32 20.77 -2.66 1.84
CA THR A 32 20.45 -1.25 1.59
C THR A 32 20.08 -0.54 2.90
N SER A 33 19.78 0.76 2.86
CA SER A 33 19.10 1.41 3.98
C SER A 33 17.76 0.70 4.28
N ALA A 34 17.28 0.82 5.50
CA ALA A 34 15.99 0.22 5.89
C ALA A 34 14.83 0.72 5.02
N GLN A 35 14.90 1.97 4.57
CA GLN A 35 13.92 2.58 3.68
C GLN A 35 14.02 2.11 2.23
N GLY A 36 15.11 1.44 1.89
CA GLY A 36 15.44 1.03 0.53
C GLY A 36 16.44 1.98 -0.14
N ASP A 37 16.92 1.58 -1.31
CA ASP A 37 17.86 2.33 -2.14
C ASP A 37 17.29 3.69 -2.55
N ALA A 38 18.09 4.76 -2.41
CA ALA A 38 17.62 6.13 -2.62
C ALA A 38 17.30 6.41 -4.10
N ASP A 39 18.10 5.88 -5.02
CA ASP A 39 17.89 6.08 -6.46
C ASP A 39 16.63 5.34 -6.92
N VAL A 40 16.40 4.14 -6.38
CA VAL A 40 15.17 3.37 -6.65
C VAL A 40 13.93 4.10 -6.14
N ARG A 41 13.99 4.64 -4.92
CA ARG A 41 12.88 5.47 -4.40
C ARG A 41 12.63 6.72 -5.25
N SER A 42 13.69 7.34 -5.78
CA SER A 42 13.57 8.47 -6.70
C SER A 42 12.91 8.07 -8.01
N SER A 43 13.28 6.92 -8.58
CA SER A 43 12.63 6.39 -9.79
C SER A 43 11.14 6.11 -9.58
N ILE A 44 10.78 5.50 -8.44
CA ILE A 44 9.37 5.25 -8.10
C ILE A 44 8.60 6.57 -7.89
N ALA A 45 9.19 7.57 -7.24
CA ALA A 45 8.57 8.89 -7.07
C ALA A 45 8.29 9.55 -8.43
N SER A 46 9.26 9.52 -9.34
CA SER A 46 9.10 10.04 -10.70
C SER A 46 7.99 9.29 -11.48
N TYR A 47 7.91 7.97 -11.33
CA TYR A 47 6.81 7.19 -11.93
C TYR A 47 5.44 7.63 -11.39
N ILE A 48 5.30 7.82 -10.06
CA ILE A 48 4.05 8.27 -9.45
C ILE A 48 3.64 9.65 -9.99
N GLU A 49 4.59 10.58 -10.09
CA GLU A 49 4.32 11.91 -10.65
C GLU A 49 3.85 11.85 -12.11
N GLN A 50 4.52 11.07 -12.93
CA GLN A 50 4.22 10.94 -14.37
C GLN A 50 2.91 10.19 -14.61
N ALA A 51 2.73 9.05 -13.95
CA ALA A 51 1.57 8.18 -14.20
C ALA A 51 0.27 8.74 -13.62
N PHE A 52 0.35 9.39 -12.45
CA PHE A 52 -0.85 9.84 -11.73
C PHE A 52 -0.97 11.36 -11.63
N SER A 53 -0.01 12.15 -12.13
CA SER A 53 0.03 13.60 -11.92
C SER A 53 -0.21 13.95 -10.45
N PHE A 54 0.55 13.28 -9.56
CA PHE A 54 0.48 13.43 -8.12
C PHE A 54 1.89 13.61 -7.56
N PRO A 55 2.15 14.67 -6.75
CA PRO A 55 3.50 14.96 -6.27
C PRO A 55 4.00 13.82 -5.37
N ALA A 56 5.23 13.37 -5.61
CA ALA A 56 5.87 12.33 -4.83
C ALA A 56 7.37 12.60 -4.68
N ARG A 57 7.94 12.21 -3.55
CA ARG A 57 9.36 12.36 -3.24
C ARG A 57 9.94 11.05 -2.74
N ALA A 58 11.22 10.81 -3.01
CA ALA A 58 11.93 9.64 -2.52
C ALA A 58 11.87 9.49 -0.99
N SER A 59 11.79 10.60 -0.24
CA SER A 59 11.67 10.62 1.22
C SER A 59 10.33 10.14 1.76
N GLU A 60 9.32 10.02 0.90
CA GLU A 60 7.95 9.59 1.22
C GLU A 60 7.74 8.08 0.92
N LEU A 61 8.77 7.40 0.39
CA LEU A 61 8.74 6.01 -0.04
C LEU A 61 9.56 5.11 0.90
N TYR A 62 8.99 3.96 1.26
CA TYR A 62 9.60 2.90 2.04
C TYR A 62 9.47 1.58 1.29
N LEU A 63 10.58 0.98 0.85
CA LEU A 63 10.56 -0.28 0.10
C LEU A 63 10.28 -1.46 1.02
N THR A 64 9.46 -2.41 0.54
CA THR A 64 8.97 -3.53 1.34
C THR A 64 9.18 -4.88 0.65
N VAL A 65 9.04 -5.96 1.40
CA VAL A 65 9.02 -7.33 0.87
C VAL A 65 7.62 -7.69 0.32
N GLY A 66 7.12 -6.87 -0.61
CA GLY A 66 5.80 -6.99 -1.25
C GLY A 66 4.68 -6.30 -0.48
N ALA A 67 3.46 -6.32 -1.07
CA ALA A 67 2.29 -5.62 -0.53
C ALA A 67 1.82 -6.18 0.82
N ALA A 68 1.90 -7.48 1.06
CA ALA A 68 1.53 -8.07 2.35
C ALA A 68 2.33 -7.46 3.51
N ALA A 69 3.65 -7.29 3.33
CA ALA A 69 4.48 -6.58 4.31
C ALA A 69 4.11 -5.09 4.38
N ALA A 70 3.83 -4.44 3.23
CA ALA A 70 3.44 -3.04 3.21
C ALA A 70 2.16 -2.80 4.03
N VAL A 71 1.12 -3.59 3.83
CA VAL A 71 -0.14 -3.50 4.61
C VAL A 71 0.10 -3.81 6.09
N THR A 72 0.82 -4.88 6.41
CA THR A 72 1.10 -5.26 7.80
C THR A 72 1.87 -4.17 8.54
N ILE A 73 2.90 -3.59 7.91
CA ILE A 73 3.68 -2.48 8.46
C ILE A 73 2.78 -1.24 8.65
N SER A 74 1.95 -0.91 7.64
CA SER A 74 1.06 0.26 7.70
C SER A 74 0.04 0.13 8.83
N VAL A 75 -0.61 -1.03 8.97
CA VAL A 75 -1.53 -1.30 10.08
C VAL A 75 -0.81 -1.14 11.42
N ARG A 76 0.38 -1.74 11.58
CA ARG A 76 1.16 -1.64 12.81
C ARG A 76 1.59 -0.20 13.12
N ALA A 77 1.89 0.61 12.08
CA ALA A 77 2.31 2.00 12.25
C ALA A 77 1.19 2.92 12.76
N VAL A 78 -0.07 2.61 12.42
CA VAL A 78 -1.23 3.46 12.78
C VAL A 78 -2.00 2.94 14.01
N THR A 79 -1.62 1.76 14.55
CA THR A 79 -2.27 1.17 15.73
C THR A 79 -1.31 1.09 16.90
N SER A 80 -1.80 1.39 18.11
CA SER A 80 -1.00 1.45 19.34
C SER A 80 -1.69 0.84 20.56
N SER A 81 -2.99 0.54 20.44
CA SER A 81 -3.84 0.05 21.54
C SER A 81 -4.65 -1.16 21.09
N PRO A 82 -4.98 -2.10 22.00
CA PRO A 82 -5.90 -3.18 21.71
C PRO A 82 -7.35 -2.70 21.48
N ASP A 83 -7.65 -1.45 21.76
CA ASP A 83 -8.93 -0.84 21.48
C ASP A 83 -8.99 -0.17 20.10
N ASP A 84 -7.85 0.02 19.45
CA ASP A 84 -7.81 0.57 18.09
C ASP A 84 -8.54 -0.34 17.11
N GLU A 85 -9.30 0.27 16.22
CA GLU A 85 -10.13 -0.40 15.24
C GLU A 85 -9.60 -0.16 13.82
N VAL A 86 -9.54 -1.23 13.03
CA VAL A 86 -9.24 -1.18 11.60
C VAL A 86 -10.43 -1.74 10.83
N ILE A 87 -11.02 -0.92 9.97
CA ILE A 87 -12.20 -1.29 9.17
C ILE A 87 -11.75 -1.93 7.85
N VAL A 88 -12.49 -2.94 7.39
CA VAL A 88 -12.39 -3.53 6.05
C VAL A 88 -13.77 -3.63 5.40
N LEU A 89 -13.81 -3.52 4.08
CA LEU A 89 -15.04 -3.65 3.29
C LEU A 89 -15.13 -5.07 2.73
N ALA A 90 -16.16 -5.82 3.14
CA ALA A 90 -16.34 -7.18 2.66
C ALA A 90 -16.93 -7.24 1.23
N PRO A 91 -16.57 -8.27 0.41
CA PRO A 91 -15.50 -9.24 0.67
C PRO A 91 -14.12 -8.62 0.53
N PHE A 92 -13.15 -9.10 1.29
CA PHE A 92 -11.79 -8.57 1.36
C PHE A 92 -10.75 -9.70 1.32
N PHE A 93 -9.51 -9.36 1.07
CA PHE A 93 -8.39 -10.29 1.14
C PHE A 93 -8.23 -10.81 2.58
N THR A 94 -8.45 -12.10 2.78
CA THR A 94 -8.66 -12.73 4.11
C THR A 94 -7.51 -12.51 5.08
N GLU A 95 -6.28 -12.34 4.58
CA GLU A 95 -5.11 -12.07 5.39
C GLU A 95 -5.14 -10.71 6.11
N TYR A 96 -5.99 -9.76 5.73
CA TYR A 96 -6.16 -8.53 6.50
C TYR A 96 -6.57 -8.82 7.94
N SER A 97 -7.37 -9.87 8.17
CA SER A 97 -7.73 -10.29 9.52
C SER A 97 -6.51 -10.71 10.36
N VAL A 98 -5.55 -11.37 9.73
CA VAL A 98 -4.30 -11.77 10.37
C VAL A 98 -3.40 -10.55 10.63
N PHE A 99 -3.29 -9.63 9.66
CA PHE A 99 -2.46 -8.45 9.80
C PHE A 99 -2.94 -7.53 10.92
N VAL A 100 -4.26 -7.30 11.00
CA VAL A 100 -4.87 -6.50 12.06
C VAL A 100 -4.75 -7.19 13.41
N GLY A 101 -5.02 -8.50 13.49
CA GLY A 101 -4.87 -9.28 14.71
C GLY A 101 -3.44 -9.29 15.25
N ASN A 102 -2.44 -9.43 14.36
CA ASN A 102 -1.02 -9.39 14.73
C ASN A 102 -0.56 -7.99 15.20
N ALA A 103 -1.22 -6.94 14.77
CA ALA A 103 -0.99 -5.58 15.28
C ALA A 103 -1.61 -5.37 16.67
N GLY A 104 -2.44 -6.31 17.15
CA GLY A 104 -3.16 -6.24 18.42
C GLY A 104 -4.42 -5.38 18.36
N ALA A 105 -4.90 -5.01 17.17
CA ALA A 105 -6.07 -4.18 16.97
C ALA A 105 -7.33 -5.01 16.66
N LYS A 106 -8.49 -4.37 16.69
CA LYS A 106 -9.79 -4.97 16.38
C LYS A 106 -10.09 -4.82 14.90
N LEU A 107 -10.47 -5.91 14.23
CA LEU A 107 -10.98 -5.86 12.85
C LEU A 107 -12.49 -5.60 12.87
N ILE A 108 -12.92 -4.55 12.19
CA ILE A 108 -14.32 -4.22 11.98
C ILE A 108 -14.68 -4.48 10.52
N VAL A 109 -15.68 -5.31 10.28
CA VAL A 109 -16.08 -5.71 8.93
C VAL A 109 -17.37 -5.02 8.53
N VAL A 110 -17.32 -4.25 7.44
CA VAL A 110 -18.51 -3.61 6.85
C VAL A 110 -19.00 -4.47 5.69
N PRO A 111 -20.26 -4.95 5.71
CA PRO A 111 -20.81 -5.74 4.62
C PRO A 111 -20.97 -4.89 3.35
N PRO A 112 -20.94 -5.51 2.15
CA PRO A 112 -21.00 -4.77 0.89
C PRO A 112 -22.38 -4.14 0.67
N LYS A 113 -22.44 -3.14 -0.20
CA LYS A 113 -23.69 -2.60 -0.72
C LYS A 113 -24.37 -3.66 -1.60
N LYS A 114 -25.63 -3.90 -1.36
CA LYS A 114 -26.45 -4.80 -2.21
C LYS A 114 -27.41 -3.97 -3.11
N PRO A 115 -27.57 -4.37 -4.40
CA PRO A 115 -26.84 -5.42 -5.11
C PRO A 115 -25.40 -4.97 -5.44
N GLY A 116 -24.48 -5.93 -5.55
CA GLY A 116 -23.08 -5.70 -5.92
C GLY A 116 -22.13 -5.58 -4.72
N PHE A 117 -20.92 -5.03 -4.99
CA PHE A 117 -19.82 -4.99 -4.02
C PHE A 117 -19.25 -3.56 -3.85
N GLY A 118 -20.02 -2.52 -4.21
CA GLY A 118 -19.65 -1.13 -3.95
C GLY A 118 -19.63 -0.79 -2.46
N ILE A 119 -19.16 0.39 -2.12
CA ILE A 119 -19.04 0.86 -0.73
C ILE A 119 -20.44 1.01 -0.11
N ASN A 120 -20.66 0.30 0.99
CA ASN A 120 -21.84 0.48 1.83
C ASN A 120 -21.61 1.67 2.77
N PHE A 121 -21.89 2.87 2.31
CA PHE A 121 -21.63 4.09 3.07
C PHE A 121 -22.43 4.18 4.37
N GLU A 122 -23.68 3.70 4.38
CA GLU A 122 -24.49 3.70 5.62
C GLU A 122 -23.88 2.76 6.67
N GLY A 123 -23.48 1.55 6.24
CA GLY A 123 -22.80 0.60 7.12
C GLY A 123 -21.43 1.10 7.59
N LEU A 124 -20.68 1.75 6.69
CA LEU A 124 -19.36 2.32 7.01
C LEU A 124 -19.49 3.47 8.01
N GLU A 125 -20.42 4.39 7.80
CA GLU A 125 -20.66 5.52 8.71
C GLU A 125 -20.97 5.07 10.13
N LYS A 126 -21.81 4.01 10.27
CA LYS A 126 -22.15 3.42 11.57
C LYS A 126 -20.98 2.66 12.22
N ALA A 127 -20.05 2.13 11.41
CA ALA A 127 -18.92 1.35 11.89
C ALA A 127 -17.75 2.21 12.36
N ILE A 128 -17.66 3.47 11.91
CA ILE A 128 -16.59 4.39 12.32
C ILE A 128 -16.89 4.91 13.72
N THR A 129 -15.90 4.75 14.63
CA THR A 129 -15.97 5.19 16.04
C THR A 129 -14.76 6.04 16.40
N ALA A 130 -14.72 6.57 17.61
CA ALA A 130 -13.55 7.28 18.15
C ALA A 130 -12.28 6.41 18.24
N ASN A 131 -12.42 5.08 18.17
CA ASN A 131 -11.32 4.13 18.19
C ASN A 131 -10.83 3.77 16.78
N THR A 132 -11.52 4.17 15.73
CA THR A 132 -11.14 3.87 14.36
C THR A 132 -9.84 4.59 14.00
N ARG A 133 -8.82 3.82 13.60
CA ARG A 133 -7.50 4.32 13.19
C ARG A 133 -7.28 4.22 11.69
N ALA A 134 -7.84 3.19 11.06
CA ALA A 134 -7.68 3.00 9.63
C ALA A 134 -8.89 2.31 8.98
N LEU A 135 -9.04 2.56 7.69
CA LEU A 135 -9.83 1.80 6.75
C LEU A 135 -8.90 1.20 5.70
N ILE A 136 -8.96 -0.10 5.46
CA ILE A 136 -8.24 -0.75 4.37
C ILE A 136 -9.18 -0.88 3.18
N ILE A 137 -8.77 -0.39 2.02
CA ILE A 137 -9.42 -0.65 0.73
C ILE A 137 -8.46 -1.32 -0.23
N ASP A 138 -9.02 -2.09 -1.12
CA ASP A 138 -8.32 -2.80 -2.19
C ASP A 138 -9.09 -2.50 -3.49
N SER A 139 -8.50 -1.73 -4.40
CA SER A 139 -9.13 -1.35 -5.67
C SER A 139 -8.11 -1.50 -6.83
N HIS A 140 -8.34 -2.45 -7.78
CA HIS A 140 -9.54 -3.32 -7.80
C HIS A 140 -9.41 -4.46 -6.80
N ASN A 141 -10.56 -4.75 -6.22
CA ASN A 141 -10.66 -5.59 -5.05
C ASN A 141 -10.38 -7.07 -5.33
N ASN A 142 -9.64 -7.70 -4.45
CA ASN A 142 -9.54 -9.14 -4.33
C ASN A 142 -10.50 -9.64 -3.21
N PRO A 143 -11.56 -10.46 -3.54
CA PRO A 143 -11.69 -11.29 -4.75
C PRO A 143 -12.65 -10.77 -5.82
N THR A 144 -13.32 -9.63 -5.65
CA THR A 144 -14.49 -9.25 -6.47
C THR A 144 -14.15 -8.63 -7.82
N GLY A 145 -12.93 -8.08 -7.98
CA GLY A 145 -12.53 -7.31 -9.16
C GLY A 145 -13.19 -5.92 -9.27
N VAL A 146 -13.89 -5.48 -8.22
CA VAL A 146 -14.53 -4.15 -8.22
C VAL A 146 -13.46 -3.05 -8.18
N ILE A 147 -13.65 -2.06 -9.04
CA ILE A 147 -12.91 -0.80 -9.02
C ILE A 147 -13.85 0.25 -8.44
N TYR A 148 -13.45 0.92 -7.37
CA TYR A 148 -14.20 2.04 -6.82
C TYR A 148 -14.12 3.23 -7.77
N THR A 149 -15.27 3.83 -8.04
CA THR A 149 -15.39 4.98 -8.91
C THR A 149 -14.84 6.25 -8.25
N GLU A 150 -14.49 7.24 -9.06
CA GLU A 150 -14.08 8.56 -8.57
C GLU A 150 -15.11 9.18 -7.61
N ASP A 151 -16.40 9.04 -7.90
CA ASP A 151 -17.48 9.58 -7.06
C ASP A 151 -17.57 8.84 -5.72
N GLU A 152 -17.37 7.51 -5.72
CA GLU A 152 -17.29 6.73 -4.47
C GLU A 152 -16.08 7.17 -3.63
N LEU A 153 -14.92 7.37 -4.23
CA LEU A 153 -13.72 7.82 -3.51
C LEU A 153 -13.86 9.26 -2.99
N LYS A 154 -14.46 10.16 -3.75
CA LYS A 154 -14.79 11.52 -3.28
C LYS A 154 -15.77 11.50 -2.09
N ARG A 155 -16.78 10.64 -2.17
CA ARG A 155 -17.75 10.46 -1.07
C ARG A 155 -17.06 9.85 0.15
N LEU A 156 -16.21 8.86 -0.05
CA LEU A 156 -15.42 8.24 1.01
C LEU A 156 -14.52 9.27 1.72
N GLY A 157 -13.77 10.05 0.96
CA GLY A 157 -12.91 11.09 1.50
C GLY A 157 -13.68 12.11 2.34
N ARG A 158 -14.86 12.56 1.87
CA ARG A 158 -15.73 13.45 2.66
C ARG A 158 -16.18 12.80 3.97
N LEU A 159 -16.67 11.56 3.92
CA LEU A 159 -17.12 10.85 5.12
C LEU A 159 -15.99 10.71 6.14
N LEU A 160 -14.80 10.29 5.73
CA LEU A 160 -13.65 10.15 6.62
C LEU A 160 -13.27 11.51 7.24
N THR A 161 -13.19 12.57 6.44
CA THR A 161 -12.89 13.94 6.93
C THR A 161 -13.95 14.45 7.93
N GLU A 162 -15.22 14.14 7.73
CA GLU A 162 -16.29 14.48 8.67
C GLU A 162 -16.12 13.73 9.99
N LYS A 163 -15.80 12.45 9.93
CA LYS A 163 -15.57 11.60 11.11
C LYS A 163 -14.30 11.98 11.88
N GLU A 164 -13.24 12.37 11.20
CA GLU A 164 -12.05 12.93 11.87
C GLU A 164 -12.36 14.20 12.67
N LYS A 165 -13.19 15.07 12.12
CA LYS A 165 -13.65 16.27 12.84
C LYS A 165 -14.55 15.92 14.02
N GLU A 166 -15.42 14.91 13.85
CA GLU A 166 -16.33 14.45 14.90
C GLU A 166 -15.58 13.85 16.09
N PHE A 167 -14.56 13.02 15.82
CA PHE A 167 -13.84 12.27 16.86
C PHE A 167 -12.49 12.89 17.27
N GLY A 168 -12.00 13.89 16.55
CA GLY A 168 -10.78 14.61 16.88
C GLY A 168 -9.47 13.84 16.64
N GLY A 169 -9.49 12.85 15.75
CA GLY A 169 -8.32 12.01 15.43
C GLY A 169 -8.25 11.65 13.94
N ALA A 170 -7.04 11.42 13.42
CA ALA A 170 -6.85 10.97 12.05
C ALA A 170 -7.38 9.55 11.82
N ILE A 171 -8.00 9.31 10.67
CA ILE A 171 -8.42 7.99 10.19
C ILE A 171 -7.68 7.70 8.88
N TYR A 172 -6.64 6.90 8.93
CA TYR A 172 -5.82 6.63 7.76
C TYR A 172 -6.52 5.69 6.77
N LEU A 173 -6.49 6.05 5.48
CA LEU A 173 -6.94 5.18 4.40
C LEU A 173 -5.76 4.39 3.86
N ILE A 174 -5.68 3.10 4.18
CA ILE A 174 -4.67 2.20 3.64
C ILE A 174 -5.20 1.66 2.31
N SER A 175 -4.59 2.12 1.22
CA SER A 175 -4.93 1.70 -0.14
C SER A 175 -3.97 0.59 -0.57
N ASP A 176 -4.45 -0.66 -0.59
CA ASP A 176 -3.71 -1.81 -1.10
C ASP A 176 -3.90 -1.92 -2.61
N GLU A 177 -2.83 -1.69 -3.38
CA GLU A 177 -2.91 -1.47 -4.83
C GLU A 177 -2.06 -2.47 -5.66
N PRO A 178 -1.99 -3.77 -5.34
CA PRO A 178 -1.15 -4.71 -6.08
C PRO A 178 -1.64 -4.98 -7.50
N TYR A 179 -2.89 -4.63 -7.82
CA TYR A 179 -3.53 -4.86 -9.12
C TYR A 179 -3.71 -3.57 -9.93
N ARG A 180 -3.28 -2.41 -9.42
CA ARG A 180 -3.54 -1.08 -10.01
C ARG A 180 -3.25 -0.99 -11.51
N ASP A 181 -2.19 -1.66 -11.98
CA ASP A 181 -1.75 -1.58 -13.37
C ASP A 181 -2.41 -2.63 -14.29
N ILE A 182 -3.20 -3.57 -13.72
CA ILE A 182 -3.90 -4.63 -14.47
C ILE A 182 -5.35 -4.21 -14.69
N THR A 183 -5.60 -3.30 -15.61
CA THR A 183 -6.86 -2.57 -15.70
C THR A 183 -7.85 -3.11 -16.72
N TYR A 184 -7.40 -3.94 -17.67
CA TYR A 184 -8.24 -4.40 -18.80
C TYR A 184 -8.99 -3.25 -19.49
N GLY A 185 -8.29 -2.12 -19.69
CA GLY A 185 -8.84 -0.91 -20.34
C GLY A 185 -9.70 -0.02 -19.45
N LYS A 186 -9.83 -0.30 -18.15
CA LYS A 186 -10.52 0.57 -17.19
C LYS A 186 -9.54 1.53 -16.53
N VAL A 187 -10.03 2.72 -16.18
CA VAL A 187 -9.25 3.66 -15.36
C VAL A 187 -9.45 3.33 -13.89
N VAL A 188 -8.35 3.13 -13.18
CA VAL A 188 -8.35 2.99 -11.71
C VAL A 188 -8.01 4.35 -11.12
N PRO A 189 -8.93 5.00 -10.38
CA PRO A 189 -8.65 6.29 -9.78
C PRO A 189 -7.56 6.19 -8.73
N TYR A 190 -6.60 7.14 -8.72
CA TYR A 190 -5.49 7.17 -7.75
C TYR A 190 -5.98 7.73 -6.41
N VAL A 191 -6.09 6.87 -5.42
CA VAL A 191 -6.77 7.13 -4.14
C VAL A 191 -6.27 8.38 -3.40
N PRO A 192 -4.94 8.69 -3.34
CA PRO A 192 -4.45 9.89 -2.66
C PRO A 192 -4.99 11.23 -3.17
N LYS A 193 -5.55 11.26 -4.38
CA LYS A 193 -6.21 12.46 -4.93
C LYS A 193 -7.54 12.81 -4.28
N TYR A 194 -8.16 11.86 -3.59
CA TYR A 194 -9.52 11.99 -3.07
C TYR A 194 -9.59 12.06 -1.54
N TYR A 195 -8.51 11.62 -0.88
CA TYR A 195 -8.38 11.73 0.57
C TYR A 195 -6.91 11.89 0.97
N PRO A 196 -6.57 12.98 1.70
CA PRO A 196 -5.17 13.29 1.99
C PRO A 196 -4.51 12.26 2.90
N ASP A 197 -5.24 11.72 3.89
CA ASP A 197 -4.68 10.80 4.89
C ASP A 197 -4.62 9.35 4.36
N THR A 198 -4.06 9.23 3.15
CA THR A 198 -3.93 7.95 2.43
C THR A 198 -2.50 7.43 2.50
N ILE A 199 -2.35 6.15 2.89
CA ILE A 199 -1.12 5.36 2.80
C ILE A 199 -1.29 4.40 1.62
N VAL A 200 -0.41 4.45 0.62
CA VAL A 200 -0.44 3.52 -0.51
C VAL A 200 0.49 2.34 -0.24
N CYS A 201 -0.03 1.13 -0.39
CA CYS A 201 0.70 -0.12 -0.35
C CYS A 201 0.70 -0.76 -1.75
N TYR A 202 1.88 -0.99 -2.32
CA TYR A 202 2.02 -1.49 -3.68
C TYR A 202 2.97 -2.67 -3.77
N SER A 203 2.81 -3.50 -4.80
CA SER A 203 3.70 -4.63 -5.11
C SER A 203 3.84 -4.85 -6.61
N TYR A 204 5.04 -5.19 -7.02
CA TYR A 204 5.35 -5.62 -8.39
C TYR A 204 5.02 -7.10 -8.67
N SER A 205 4.41 -7.79 -7.70
CA SER A 205 4.02 -9.20 -7.81
C SER A 205 3.09 -9.50 -8.98
N LYS A 206 2.23 -8.53 -9.35
CA LYS A 206 1.21 -8.71 -10.38
C LYS A 206 1.54 -7.93 -11.64
N SER A 207 1.91 -6.67 -11.55
CA SER A 207 2.22 -5.80 -12.70
C SER A 207 3.42 -6.29 -13.51
N LEU A 208 4.46 -6.82 -12.85
CA LEU A 208 5.67 -7.34 -13.50
C LEU A 208 5.82 -8.87 -13.39
N SER A 209 4.79 -9.56 -12.90
CA SER A 209 4.84 -11.02 -12.67
C SER A 209 6.03 -11.48 -11.82
N LEU A 210 6.33 -10.72 -10.75
CA LEU A 210 7.44 -10.97 -9.83
C LEU A 210 7.00 -11.36 -8.40
N PRO A 211 6.04 -12.30 -8.21
CA PRO A 211 5.54 -12.60 -6.87
C PRO A 211 6.60 -13.25 -5.97
N GLY A 212 7.55 -13.99 -6.53
CA GLY A 212 8.64 -14.64 -5.81
C GLY A 212 9.73 -13.70 -5.33
N GLU A 213 9.90 -12.56 -5.98
CA GLU A 213 10.98 -11.60 -5.69
C GLU A 213 10.67 -10.69 -4.50
N ARG A 214 9.44 -10.69 -4.04
CA ARG A 214 9.02 -10.00 -2.83
C ARG A 214 9.42 -8.52 -2.82
N ILE A 215 9.04 -7.76 -3.84
CA ILE A 215 9.35 -6.34 -3.95
C ILE A 215 8.09 -5.48 -4.05
N GLY A 216 8.03 -4.41 -3.29
CA GLY A 216 6.92 -3.47 -3.21
C GLY A 216 7.33 -2.22 -2.44
N TYR A 217 6.36 -1.36 -2.14
CA TYR A 217 6.62 -0.15 -1.37
C TYR A 217 5.40 0.33 -0.58
N ILE A 218 5.66 1.14 0.42
CA ILE A 218 4.72 2.04 1.08
C ILE A 218 5.01 3.45 0.60
N PHE A 219 3.98 4.20 0.25
CA PHE A 219 4.06 5.63 -0.04
C PHE A 219 3.21 6.38 0.98
N VAL A 220 3.85 7.29 1.71
CA VAL A 220 3.22 8.19 2.68
C VAL A 220 3.33 9.61 2.13
N PRO A 221 2.31 10.11 1.41
CA PRO A 221 2.33 11.44 0.83
C PRO A 221 2.55 12.54 1.88
N SER A 222 3.25 13.62 1.55
CA SER A 222 3.49 14.74 2.46
C SER A 222 2.22 15.47 2.91
N GLN A 223 1.12 15.32 2.17
CA GLN A 223 -0.20 15.86 2.57
C GLN A 223 -0.88 15.07 3.69
N THR A 224 -0.43 13.83 3.99
CA THR A 224 -1.01 12.98 5.02
C THR A 224 -0.80 13.61 6.40
N TYR A 225 -1.81 13.48 7.27
CA TYR A 225 -1.72 14.00 8.64
C TYR A 225 -0.47 13.49 9.36
N ASP A 226 0.30 14.41 9.89
CA ASP A 226 1.57 14.17 10.58
C ASP A 226 2.53 13.22 9.80
N ALA A 227 2.61 13.41 8.48
CA ALA A 227 3.37 12.54 7.56
C ALA A 227 4.80 12.22 8.04
N PRO A 228 5.58 13.16 8.63
CA PRO A 228 6.90 12.83 9.12
C PRO A 228 6.90 11.79 10.25
N LYS A 229 5.96 11.90 11.20
CA LYS A 229 5.84 10.92 12.30
C LYS A 229 5.26 9.60 11.81
N LEU A 230 4.28 9.66 10.92
CA LEU A 230 3.74 8.45 10.28
C LEU A 230 4.83 7.68 9.53
N TYR A 231 5.64 8.38 8.74
CA TYR A 231 6.76 7.75 8.03
C TYR A 231 7.79 7.13 9.00
N ALA A 232 8.10 7.82 10.09
CA ALA A 232 8.97 7.29 11.13
C ALA A 232 8.35 6.04 11.80
N ALA A 233 7.03 6.05 12.04
CA ALA A 233 6.31 4.88 12.57
C ALA A 233 6.32 3.71 11.59
N VAL A 234 6.14 3.95 10.28
CA VAL A 234 6.29 2.93 9.22
C VAL A 234 7.69 2.31 9.26
N ALA A 235 8.74 3.13 9.30
CA ALA A 235 10.11 2.63 9.36
C ALA A 235 10.39 1.84 10.65
N GLY A 236 9.88 2.33 11.79
CA GLY A 236 9.97 1.64 13.08
C GLY A 236 9.21 0.31 13.09
N ALA A 237 7.98 0.29 12.56
CA ALA A 237 7.17 -0.92 12.45
C ALA A 237 7.85 -1.97 11.56
N GLY A 238 8.33 -1.58 10.37
CA GLY A 238 9.07 -2.47 9.48
C GLY A 238 10.30 -3.08 10.17
N ARG A 239 11.04 -2.26 10.92
CA ARG A 239 12.21 -2.74 11.68
C ARG A 239 11.84 -3.69 12.81
N SER A 240 10.79 -3.36 13.58
CA SER A 240 10.35 -4.18 14.73
C SER A 240 9.80 -5.55 14.31
N MET A 241 9.28 -5.65 13.09
CA MET A 241 8.79 -6.90 12.49
C MET A 241 9.88 -7.75 11.84
N GLY A 242 11.15 -7.30 11.88
CA GLY A 242 12.28 -8.04 11.30
C GLY A 242 12.50 -7.78 9.79
N TYR A 243 11.76 -6.88 9.16
CA TYR A 243 12.00 -6.47 7.79
C TYR A 243 13.15 -5.46 7.75
N VAL A 244 14.39 -5.96 7.66
CA VAL A 244 15.58 -5.14 7.72
C VAL A 244 15.69 -4.20 6.52
N CYS A 245 15.49 -4.74 5.32
CA CYS A 245 15.36 -4.03 4.06
C CYS A 245 14.67 -4.94 3.02
N ALA A 246 14.17 -4.38 1.95
CA ALA A 246 13.70 -5.15 0.81
C ALA A 246 14.88 -5.81 0.03
N PRO A 247 14.64 -6.84 -0.80
CA PRO A 247 15.70 -7.56 -1.54
C PRO A 247 16.54 -6.63 -2.42
N SER A 248 17.84 -6.52 -2.12
CA SER A 248 18.75 -5.49 -2.67
C SER A 248 18.85 -5.52 -4.20
N LEU A 249 19.04 -6.72 -4.78
CA LEU A 249 19.16 -6.87 -6.23
C LEU A 249 17.88 -6.42 -6.94
N PHE A 250 16.71 -6.90 -6.48
CA PHE A 250 15.43 -6.57 -7.12
C PHE A 250 14.98 -5.13 -6.90
N GLN A 251 15.40 -4.47 -5.83
CA GLN A 251 15.26 -3.01 -5.75
C GLN A 251 15.92 -2.34 -6.96
N LYS A 252 17.18 -2.72 -7.25
CA LYS A 252 17.96 -2.13 -8.36
C LYS A 252 17.38 -2.48 -9.73
N VAL A 253 16.87 -3.70 -9.90
CA VAL A 253 16.18 -4.11 -11.13
C VAL A 253 14.96 -3.19 -11.37
N ILE A 254 14.08 -3.06 -10.39
CA ILE A 254 12.88 -2.19 -10.50
C ILE A 254 13.26 -0.72 -10.76
N GLY A 255 14.34 -0.23 -10.18
CA GLY A 255 14.79 1.16 -10.40
C GLY A 255 15.39 1.42 -11.79
N LYS A 256 15.56 0.37 -12.63
CA LYS A 256 16.12 0.46 -13.97
C LYS A 256 15.11 0.10 -15.08
N CYS A 257 14.05 -0.59 -14.76
CA CYS A 257 12.90 -0.90 -15.60
C CYS A 257 11.77 0.09 -15.31
#